data_4cd83eb93576ad776107645d1c6b2e08
#
_entry.id   4cd83eb93576ad776107645d1c6b2e08
#
_cell.length_a   1.000
_cell.length_b   1.000
_cell.length_c   1.000
_cell.angle_alpha   90.00
_cell.angle_beta   90.00
_cell.angle_gamma   90.00
#
_symmetry.space_group_name_H-M   'P 1'
#
loop_
_entity.id
_entity.type
_entity.pdbx_description
1 polymer ?
#
loop_
_entity_poly.entity_id
_entity_poly.type
_entity_poly.pdbx_seq_one_letter_code
_entity_poly.pdbx_strand_id
1 'polypeptide(L)'
;MKLKTLSAALLACTTPLLCQAGRPLQTEDAGILEAKTCEVEGVTARTRVASASSVRDSALQLGCGVGFNSQVALAASHSSDGTDRERSLRLGGKTQVWSVGGHDGTALTLAWGVAGARAAAGGWKTAGVDARAVVSVPAGPLTWHLNLGHERDTQARSSSTVWGLALEHEGFGALAPMAELFGNDREAPWWNLGLRYTVAKDKAYLDLSYGRQMSGGTPSLLTAGFKLVF
;
A
#
# COMPACT_ATOMS: atom_id res chain seq x y z
N MET A 1 42.04 8.66 -2.98
CA MET A 1 41.63 7.70 -4.01
C MET A 1 40.60 6.74 -3.38
N LYS A 2 39.39 6.62 -3.96
CA LYS A 2 38.33 5.64 -3.66
C LYS A 2 37.49 5.85 -2.39
N LEU A 3 36.46 6.73 -2.49
CA LEU A 3 35.28 6.70 -1.66
C LEU A 3 34.08 7.16 -2.51
N LYS A 4 33.67 6.38 -3.52
CA LYS A 4 32.52 6.69 -4.42
C LYS A 4 31.59 5.49 -4.69
N THR A 5 31.58 4.48 -3.84
CA THR A 5 30.79 3.26 -4.11
C THR A 5 29.81 2.85 -3.01
N LEU A 6 29.49 3.73 -2.03
CA LEU A 6 28.53 3.40 -0.97
C LEU A 6 27.12 3.99 -1.15
N SER A 7 26.90 4.86 -2.13
CA SER A 7 25.61 5.56 -2.29
C SER A 7 24.58 4.81 -3.14
N ALA A 8 24.96 3.79 -3.89
CA ALA A 8 24.04 3.08 -4.79
C ALA A 8 23.27 1.92 -4.13
N ALA A 9 23.68 1.50 -2.93
CA ALA A 9 23.05 0.35 -2.26
C ALA A 9 21.83 0.70 -1.38
N LEU A 10 21.62 1.98 -1.06
CA LEU A 10 20.51 2.39 -0.19
C LEU A 10 19.18 2.64 -0.94
N LEU A 11 19.22 2.79 -2.27
CA LEU A 11 17.99 3.04 -3.06
C LEU A 11 17.20 1.77 -3.42
N ALA A 12 17.81 0.61 -3.31
CA ALA A 12 17.20 -0.66 -3.70
C ALA A 12 16.18 -1.22 -2.68
N CYS A 13 16.07 -0.62 -1.49
CA CYS A 13 15.25 -1.17 -0.40
C CYS A 13 13.97 -0.38 -0.07
N THR A 14 13.61 0.67 -0.79
CA THR A 14 12.52 1.56 -0.40
C THR A 14 11.48 1.82 -1.48
N THR A 15 11.24 0.89 -2.40
CA THR A 15 9.96 0.92 -3.09
C THR A 15 8.97 0.13 -2.25
N PRO A 16 8.24 0.77 -1.30
CA PRO A 16 7.02 0.16 -0.83
C PRO A 16 6.21 -0.04 -2.11
N LEU A 17 5.76 -1.26 -2.34
CA LEU A 17 4.74 -1.56 -3.34
C LEU A 17 3.47 -0.81 -2.91
N LEU A 18 3.44 0.51 -3.16
CA LEU A 18 2.45 1.48 -2.69
C LEU A 18 1.06 1.25 -3.28
N CYS A 19 0.77 0.06 -3.74
CA CYS A 19 -0.41 -0.12 -4.53
C CYS A 19 -1.17 -1.39 -4.18
N GLN A 20 -1.83 -1.42 -3.04
CA GLN A 20 -2.98 -2.29 -2.74
C GLN A 20 -3.55 -2.12 -1.32
N ALA A 21 -3.03 -1.20 -0.52
CA ALA A 21 -3.57 -0.94 0.80
C ALA A 21 -4.93 -0.24 0.72
N GLY A 22 -5.83 -0.58 1.60
CA GLY A 22 -7.04 0.21 1.86
C GLY A 22 -6.64 1.58 2.39
N ARG A 23 -6.33 2.51 1.49
CA ARG A 23 -5.83 3.85 1.83
C ARG A 23 -6.66 4.52 2.92
N PRO A 24 -6.03 5.30 3.80
CA PRO A 24 -4.64 5.81 3.80
C PRO A 24 -3.60 4.86 4.42
N LEU A 25 -3.98 3.62 4.70
CA LEU A 25 -3.13 2.60 5.33
C LEU A 25 -2.22 1.90 4.30
N GLN A 26 -1.14 1.30 4.80
CA GLN A 26 -0.30 0.32 4.08
C GLN A 26 -0.83 -1.11 4.26
N THR A 27 -1.58 -1.32 5.35
CA THR A 27 -2.28 -2.57 5.65
C THR A 27 -3.57 -2.64 4.81
N GLU A 28 -3.77 -3.72 4.07
CA GLU A 28 -4.97 -3.95 3.27
C GLU A 28 -6.17 -4.37 4.12
N ASP A 29 -7.36 -3.99 3.65
CA ASP A 29 -8.63 -4.55 4.08
C ASP A 29 -9.00 -5.81 3.28
N ALA A 30 -9.84 -6.70 3.86
CA ALA A 30 -10.32 -7.90 3.20
C ALA A 30 -11.53 -7.67 2.28
N GLY A 31 -12.01 -6.44 2.16
CA GLY A 31 -13.11 -6.07 1.28
C GLY A 31 -12.75 -6.24 -0.20
N ILE A 32 -13.75 -6.56 -1.00
CA ILE A 32 -13.65 -6.65 -2.46
C ILE A 32 -14.75 -5.82 -3.09
N LEU A 33 -14.49 -5.31 -4.28
CA LEU A 33 -15.50 -4.61 -5.07
C LEU A 33 -16.56 -5.56 -5.58
N GLU A 34 -17.81 -5.14 -5.52
CA GLU A 34 -18.91 -5.87 -6.15
C GLU A 34 -18.69 -5.97 -7.66
N ALA A 35 -19.27 -7.01 -8.28
CA ALA A 35 -19.20 -7.19 -9.72
C ALA A 35 -19.73 -5.94 -10.46
N LYS A 36 -18.97 -5.46 -11.44
CA LYS A 36 -19.25 -4.26 -12.26
C LYS A 36 -19.05 -2.92 -11.53
N THR A 37 -18.62 -2.93 -10.28
CA THR A 37 -18.18 -1.72 -9.58
C THR A 37 -16.70 -1.53 -9.82
N CYS A 38 -16.29 -0.33 -10.15
CA CYS A 38 -14.88 0.03 -10.28
C CYS A 38 -14.52 1.17 -9.33
N GLU A 39 -13.23 1.28 -9.02
CA GLU A 39 -12.69 2.39 -8.25
C GLU A 39 -11.40 2.92 -8.89
N VAL A 40 -11.19 4.21 -8.73
CA VAL A 40 -9.90 4.86 -9.00
C VAL A 40 -9.35 5.38 -7.70
N GLU A 41 -8.12 5.02 -7.41
CA GLU A 41 -7.37 5.52 -6.26
C GLU A 41 -6.12 6.25 -6.72
N GLY A 42 -5.86 7.43 -6.14
CA GLY A 42 -4.64 8.17 -6.35
C GLY A 42 -3.93 8.46 -5.03
N VAL A 43 -2.60 8.45 -5.04
CA VAL A 43 -1.80 8.80 -3.87
C VAL A 43 -0.57 9.59 -4.27
N THR A 44 -0.17 10.47 -3.38
CA THR A 44 1.19 11.01 -3.34
C THR A 44 1.76 10.80 -1.94
N ALA A 45 3.03 10.44 -1.88
CA ALA A 45 3.74 10.19 -0.64
C ALA A 45 5.08 10.91 -0.64
N ARG A 46 5.53 11.29 0.55
CA ARG A 46 6.87 11.84 0.77
C ARG A 46 7.52 11.15 1.94
N THR A 47 8.59 10.39 1.65
CA THR A 47 9.45 9.80 2.67
C THR A 47 10.64 10.73 2.91
N ARG A 48 10.86 11.09 4.17
CA ARG A 48 12.05 11.83 4.61
C ARG A 48 12.95 10.88 5.37
N VAL A 49 14.22 10.84 4.99
CA VAL A 49 15.27 10.08 5.70
C VAL A 49 16.25 11.09 6.25
N ALA A 50 16.63 10.95 7.52
CA ALA A 50 17.65 11.82 8.13
C ALA A 50 18.95 11.71 7.32
N SER A 51 19.52 12.85 6.94
CA SER A 51 20.76 12.96 6.18
C SER A 51 20.73 12.48 4.72
N ALA A 52 19.53 12.22 4.14
CA ALA A 52 19.38 11.83 2.74
C ALA A 52 18.33 12.71 2.02
N SER A 53 18.30 12.60 0.69
CA SER A 53 17.26 13.21 -0.14
C SER A 53 15.89 12.63 0.20
N SER A 54 14.83 13.46 0.17
CA SER A 54 13.47 12.97 0.33
C SER A 54 13.05 12.20 -0.92
N VAL A 55 12.44 11.03 -0.74
CA VAL A 55 11.79 10.30 -1.83
C VAL A 55 10.35 10.80 -1.96
N ARG A 56 9.91 11.00 -3.19
CA ARG A 56 8.52 11.33 -3.55
C ARG A 56 7.97 10.23 -4.44
N ASP A 57 6.84 9.70 -4.03
CA ASP A 57 6.12 8.67 -4.74
C ASP A 57 4.74 9.19 -5.14
N SER A 58 4.26 8.76 -6.28
CA SER A 58 2.88 8.96 -6.71
C SER A 58 2.40 7.72 -7.44
N ALA A 59 1.14 7.36 -7.24
CA ALA A 59 0.52 6.25 -7.92
C ALA A 59 -0.93 6.54 -8.25
N LEU A 60 -1.40 5.92 -9.32
CA LEU A 60 -2.80 5.86 -9.73
C LEU A 60 -3.15 4.39 -9.99
N GLN A 61 -4.26 3.94 -9.43
CA GLN A 61 -4.78 2.59 -9.57
C GLN A 61 -6.21 2.63 -10.07
N LEU A 62 -6.55 1.73 -10.99
CA LEU A 62 -7.90 1.37 -11.38
C LEU A 62 -8.16 -0.06 -10.93
N GLY A 63 -9.14 -0.27 -10.06
CA GLY A 63 -9.62 -1.57 -9.60
C GLY A 63 -11.04 -1.82 -10.06
N CYS A 64 -11.38 -3.06 -10.41
CA CYS A 64 -12.74 -3.45 -10.77
C CYS A 64 -13.11 -4.81 -10.20
N GLY A 65 -14.31 -4.94 -9.67
CA GLY A 65 -14.92 -6.21 -9.29
C GLY A 65 -15.28 -7.04 -10.52
N VAL A 66 -14.74 -8.25 -10.60
CA VAL A 66 -14.95 -9.16 -11.75
C VAL A 66 -15.96 -10.26 -11.45
N GLY A 67 -16.59 -10.23 -10.28
CA GLY A 67 -17.43 -11.31 -9.79
C GLY A 67 -16.63 -12.42 -9.13
N PHE A 68 -17.27 -13.53 -8.78
CA PHE A 68 -16.62 -14.69 -8.12
C PHE A 68 -15.85 -14.31 -6.85
N ASN A 69 -16.38 -13.36 -6.08
CA ASN A 69 -15.71 -12.78 -4.90
C ASN A 69 -14.30 -12.29 -5.20
N SER A 70 -14.09 -11.70 -6.37
CA SER A 70 -12.76 -11.28 -6.83
C SER A 70 -12.78 -9.90 -7.46
N GLN A 71 -11.64 -9.22 -7.33
CA GLN A 71 -11.35 -7.98 -8.05
C GLN A 71 -9.95 -8.03 -8.67
N VAL A 72 -9.75 -7.26 -9.72
CA VAL A 72 -8.46 -7.04 -10.35
C VAL A 72 -8.15 -5.55 -10.38
N ALA A 73 -6.87 -5.20 -10.34
CA ALA A 73 -6.42 -3.82 -10.35
C ALA A 73 -5.17 -3.65 -11.21
N LEU A 74 -5.12 -2.53 -11.92
CA LEU A 74 -3.94 -2.06 -12.64
C LEU A 74 -3.48 -0.73 -12.04
N ALA A 75 -2.20 -0.65 -11.70
CA ALA A 75 -1.63 0.56 -11.13
C ALA A 75 -0.40 1.02 -11.91
N ALA A 76 -0.24 2.33 -11.99
CA ALA A 76 0.95 2.99 -12.48
C ALA A 76 1.54 3.84 -11.36
N SER A 77 2.86 3.78 -11.15
CA SER A 77 3.53 4.61 -10.16
C SER A 77 4.78 5.29 -10.70
N HIS A 78 5.16 6.33 -9.99
CA HIS A 78 6.37 7.10 -10.23
C HIS A 78 7.04 7.42 -8.89
N SER A 79 8.33 7.11 -8.79
CA SER A 79 9.19 7.42 -7.65
C SER A 79 10.34 8.32 -8.07
N SER A 80 10.74 9.26 -7.20
CA SER A 80 11.90 10.12 -7.43
C SER A 80 12.51 10.59 -6.11
N ASP A 81 13.84 10.55 -6.02
CA ASP A 81 14.62 11.15 -4.92
C ASP A 81 15.24 12.50 -5.28
N GLY A 82 14.88 13.03 -6.44
CA GLY A 82 15.44 14.27 -7.00
C GLY A 82 16.58 14.04 -8.00
N THR A 83 17.26 12.89 -7.94
CA THR A 83 18.35 12.50 -8.84
C THR A 83 17.90 11.37 -9.77
N ASP A 84 17.39 10.32 -9.15
CA ASP A 84 16.90 9.14 -9.86
C ASP A 84 15.37 9.16 -9.97
N ARG A 85 14.88 8.50 -11.02
CA ARG A 85 13.43 8.35 -11.29
C ARG A 85 13.16 6.94 -11.73
N GLU A 86 12.09 6.38 -11.17
CA GLU A 86 11.57 5.09 -11.56
C GLU A 86 10.08 5.19 -11.87
N ARG A 87 9.63 4.41 -12.86
CA ARG A 87 8.22 4.19 -13.16
C ARG A 87 7.91 2.72 -13.03
N SER A 88 6.76 2.39 -12.48
CA SER A 88 6.31 1.00 -12.43
C SER A 88 4.89 0.85 -12.92
N LEU A 89 4.59 -0.37 -13.36
CA LEU A 89 3.24 -0.86 -13.62
C LEU A 89 3.05 -2.13 -12.81
N ARG A 90 1.89 -2.24 -12.17
CA ARG A 90 1.53 -3.40 -11.37
C ARG A 90 0.15 -3.90 -11.79
N LEU A 91 0.05 -5.18 -12.05
CA LEU A 91 -1.19 -5.93 -12.12
C LEU A 91 -1.35 -6.68 -10.81
N GLY A 92 -2.51 -6.57 -10.20
CA GLY A 92 -2.83 -7.27 -8.96
C GLY A 92 -4.29 -7.67 -8.91
N GLY A 93 -4.63 -8.40 -7.88
CA GLY A 93 -6.00 -8.79 -7.60
C GLY A 93 -6.15 -9.33 -6.21
N LYS A 94 -7.38 -9.47 -5.76
CA LYS A 94 -7.73 -10.14 -4.50
C LYS A 94 -9.00 -10.94 -4.66
N THR A 95 -9.06 -12.06 -3.95
CA THR A 95 -10.20 -12.99 -3.91
C THR A 95 -10.57 -13.25 -2.47
N GLN A 96 -11.79 -12.94 -2.08
CA GLN A 96 -12.33 -13.28 -0.77
C GLN A 96 -12.65 -14.78 -0.77
N VAL A 97 -11.89 -15.53 0.04
CA VAL A 97 -11.97 -16.99 0.10
C VAL A 97 -12.89 -17.49 1.22
N TRP A 98 -13.18 -16.62 2.19
CA TRP A 98 -14.07 -16.93 3.30
C TRP A 98 -14.64 -15.65 3.90
N SER A 99 -15.91 -15.71 4.33
CA SER A 99 -16.52 -14.65 5.12
C SER A 99 -17.64 -15.22 6.02
N VAL A 100 -17.89 -14.56 7.14
CA VAL A 100 -18.97 -14.86 8.07
C VAL A 100 -19.58 -13.56 8.57
N GLY A 101 -20.89 -13.49 8.68
CA GLY A 101 -21.61 -12.27 9.12
C GLY A 101 -22.03 -11.33 7.98
N GLY A 102 -21.99 -11.79 6.73
CA GLY A 102 -22.38 -11.01 5.56
C GLY A 102 -21.35 -9.97 5.13
N HIS A 103 -21.80 -8.89 4.50
CA HIS A 103 -20.94 -7.85 3.92
C HIS A 103 -20.08 -7.13 4.98
N ASP A 104 -20.65 -6.88 6.17
CA ASP A 104 -19.96 -6.19 7.28
C ASP A 104 -19.37 -7.19 8.30
N GLY A 105 -19.15 -8.43 7.89
CA GLY A 105 -18.65 -9.49 8.74
C GLY A 105 -17.16 -9.70 8.69
N THR A 106 -16.68 -10.71 9.42
CA THR A 106 -15.28 -11.14 9.33
C THR A 106 -15.01 -11.78 7.98
N ALA A 107 -13.92 -11.38 7.33
CA ALA A 107 -13.54 -11.88 6.01
C ALA A 107 -12.06 -12.24 5.92
N LEU A 108 -11.76 -13.25 5.11
CA LEU A 108 -10.41 -13.63 4.70
C LEU A 108 -10.29 -13.50 3.19
N THR A 109 -9.32 -12.74 2.75
CA THR A 109 -9.03 -12.47 1.35
C THR A 109 -7.57 -12.83 1.03
N LEU A 110 -7.35 -13.41 -0.13
CA LEU A 110 -6.01 -13.62 -0.68
C LEU A 110 -5.75 -12.58 -1.74
N ALA A 111 -4.68 -11.80 -1.56
CA ALA A 111 -4.22 -10.78 -2.50
C ALA A 111 -2.92 -11.21 -3.17
N TRP A 112 -2.71 -10.78 -4.41
CA TRP A 112 -1.52 -11.07 -5.19
C TRP A 112 -1.15 -9.92 -6.11
N GLY A 113 0.08 -9.88 -6.56
CA GLY A 113 0.53 -8.89 -7.52
C GLY A 113 1.80 -9.25 -8.26
N VAL A 114 1.94 -8.65 -9.43
CA VAL A 114 3.14 -8.69 -10.25
C VAL A 114 3.45 -7.27 -10.75
N ALA A 115 4.69 -6.86 -10.62
CA ALA A 115 5.12 -5.53 -11.02
C ALA A 115 6.27 -5.58 -12.02
N GLY A 116 6.25 -4.65 -12.97
CA GLY A 116 7.38 -4.30 -13.80
C GLY A 116 7.80 -2.87 -13.51
N ALA A 117 9.10 -2.59 -13.57
CA ALA A 117 9.63 -1.25 -13.37
C ALA A 117 10.66 -0.87 -14.44
N ARG A 118 10.86 0.44 -14.58
CA ARG A 118 11.82 1.04 -15.49
C ARG A 118 12.45 2.27 -14.85
N ALA A 119 13.77 2.24 -14.69
CA ALA A 119 14.57 3.42 -14.37
C ALA A 119 14.63 4.39 -15.55
N ALA A 120 15.01 5.65 -15.31
CA ALA A 120 15.05 6.71 -16.32
C ALA A 120 15.88 6.34 -17.58
N ALA A 121 16.99 5.66 -17.39
CA ALA A 121 17.93 5.26 -18.45
C ALA A 121 17.84 3.77 -18.84
N GLY A 122 16.73 3.08 -18.51
CA GLY A 122 16.60 1.63 -18.70
C GLY A 122 15.35 1.20 -19.44
N GLY A 123 15.32 -0.09 -19.83
CA GLY A 123 14.11 -0.78 -20.30
C GLY A 123 13.26 -1.31 -19.14
N TRP A 124 12.05 -1.76 -19.47
CA TRP A 124 11.18 -2.45 -18.53
C TRP A 124 11.77 -3.78 -18.08
N LYS A 125 11.72 -4.06 -16.79
CA LYS A 125 12.14 -5.32 -16.17
C LYS A 125 11.08 -5.74 -15.17
N THR A 126 10.93 -7.05 -14.93
CA THR A 126 10.13 -7.53 -13.80
C THR A 126 10.74 -6.98 -12.52
N ALA A 127 9.94 -6.29 -11.72
CA ALA A 127 10.39 -5.68 -10.47
C ALA A 127 10.10 -6.58 -9.28
N GLY A 128 8.91 -7.20 -9.23
CA GLY A 128 8.56 -8.05 -8.10
C GLY A 128 7.26 -8.78 -8.27
N VAL A 129 7.06 -9.72 -7.35
CA VAL A 129 5.81 -10.46 -7.15
C VAL A 129 5.51 -10.54 -5.67
N ASP A 130 4.23 -10.54 -5.29
CA ASP A 130 3.78 -10.67 -3.91
C ASP A 130 2.49 -11.47 -3.79
N ALA A 131 2.29 -12.03 -2.61
CA ALA A 131 1.05 -12.65 -2.18
C ALA A 131 0.81 -12.39 -0.69
N ARG A 132 -0.45 -12.18 -0.29
CA ARG A 132 -0.85 -11.87 1.09
C ARG A 132 -2.15 -12.55 1.46
N ALA A 133 -2.24 -12.99 2.70
CA ALA A 133 -3.49 -13.26 3.38
C ALA A 133 -3.90 -12.01 4.16
N VAL A 134 -5.15 -11.59 4.00
CA VAL A 134 -5.74 -10.38 4.58
C VAL A 134 -6.99 -10.79 5.35
N VAL A 135 -7.04 -10.46 6.63
CA VAL A 135 -8.21 -10.70 7.48
C VAL A 135 -8.73 -9.38 7.99
N SER A 136 -10.05 -9.16 7.87
CA SER A 136 -10.75 -8.03 8.48
C SER A 136 -11.76 -8.54 9.50
N VAL A 137 -11.75 -7.96 10.71
CA VAL A 137 -12.60 -8.36 11.83
C VAL A 137 -13.28 -7.12 12.40
N PRO A 138 -14.59 -6.92 12.12
CA PRO A 138 -15.36 -5.85 12.75
C PRO A 138 -15.58 -6.13 14.24
N ALA A 139 -15.48 -5.09 15.06
CA ALA A 139 -15.63 -5.15 16.51
C ALA A 139 -16.30 -3.85 17.03
N GLY A 140 -17.62 -3.78 16.96
CA GLY A 140 -18.38 -2.55 17.25
C GLY A 140 -18.05 -1.45 16.24
N PRO A 141 -17.66 -0.22 16.66
CA PRO A 141 -17.33 0.86 15.73
C PRO A 141 -15.92 0.74 15.14
N LEU A 142 -15.19 -0.33 15.44
CA LEU A 142 -13.83 -0.56 15.04
C LEU A 142 -13.74 -1.76 14.09
N THR A 143 -12.86 -1.69 13.11
CA THR A 143 -12.48 -2.83 12.29
C THR A 143 -10.96 -3.05 12.38
N TRP A 144 -10.58 -4.27 12.71
CA TRP A 144 -9.20 -4.72 12.69
C TRP A 144 -8.85 -5.32 11.34
N HIS A 145 -7.69 -4.97 10.81
CA HIS A 145 -7.13 -5.56 9.60
C HIS A 145 -5.79 -6.18 9.93
N LEU A 146 -5.61 -7.45 9.57
CA LEU A 146 -4.37 -8.20 9.72
C LEU A 146 -3.90 -8.67 8.37
N ASN A 147 -2.63 -8.42 8.07
CA ASN A 147 -1.99 -8.85 6.84
C ASN A 147 -0.76 -9.69 7.16
N LEU A 148 -0.59 -10.78 6.43
CA LEU A 148 0.64 -11.57 6.42
C LEU A 148 0.91 -12.00 4.98
N GLY A 149 2.11 -11.74 4.49
CA GLY A 149 2.43 -12.02 3.10
C GLY A 149 3.91 -12.25 2.86
N HIS A 150 4.19 -12.54 1.61
CA HIS A 150 5.53 -12.70 1.09
C HIS A 150 5.69 -11.88 -0.18
N GLU A 151 6.78 -11.16 -0.28
CA GLU A 151 7.15 -10.40 -1.46
C GLU A 151 8.55 -10.79 -1.94
N ARG A 152 8.75 -10.76 -3.24
CA ARG A 152 10.04 -11.01 -3.89
C ARG A 152 10.37 -9.85 -4.81
N ASP A 153 11.44 -9.14 -4.51
CA ASP A 153 12.11 -8.23 -5.42
C ASP A 153 12.99 -9.04 -6.38
N THR A 154 12.66 -8.99 -7.66
CA THR A 154 13.39 -9.75 -8.70
C THR A 154 14.66 -9.03 -9.15
N GLN A 155 14.75 -7.72 -8.97
CA GLN A 155 15.93 -6.93 -9.32
C GLN A 155 17.00 -7.03 -8.24
N ALA A 156 16.62 -6.85 -6.97
CA ALA A 156 17.51 -7.05 -5.83
C ALA A 156 17.75 -8.55 -5.51
N ARG A 157 16.97 -9.47 -6.13
CA ARG A 157 16.99 -10.92 -5.85
C ARG A 157 16.78 -11.24 -4.38
N SER A 158 15.94 -10.46 -3.72
CA SER A 158 15.63 -10.60 -2.31
C SER A 158 14.17 -10.99 -2.10
N SER A 159 13.89 -11.62 -0.97
CA SER A 159 12.53 -11.94 -0.55
C SER A 159 12.34 -11.50 0.89
N SER A 160 11.14 -11.05 1.24
CA SER A 160 10.80 -10.66 2.60
C SER A 160 9.40 -11.14 2.97
N THR A 161 9.21 -11.40 4.26
CA THR A 161 7.91 -11.61 4.86
C THR A 161 7.39 -10.26 5.33
N VAL A 162 6.21 -9.88 4.83
CA VAL A 162 5.57 -8.61 5.15
C VAL A 162 4.37 -8.84 6.06
N TRP A 163 4.13 -7.89 6.96
CA TRP A 163 3.01 -7.96 7.89
C TRP A 163 2.42 -6.58 8.14
N GLY A 164 1.15 -6.54 8.53
CA GLY A 164 0.45 -5.33 8.92
C GLY A 164 -0.64 -5.62 9.93
N LEU A 165 -0.83 -4.69 10.85
CA LEU A 165 -1.94 -4.65 11.79
C LEU A 165 -2.51 -3.25 11.77
N ALA A 166 -3.76 -3.10 11.38
CA ALA A 166 -4.43 -1.81 11.35
C ALA A 166 -5.74 -1.84 12.12
N LEU A 167 -6.13 -0.67 12.58
CA LEU A 167 -7.38 -0.38 13.24
C LEU A 167 -8.02 0.81 12.52
N GLU A 168 -9.23 0.61 12.03
CA GLU A 168 -10.07 1.64 11.43
C GLU A 168 -11.29 1.87 12.33
N HIS A 169 -11.66 3.13 12.54
CA HIS A 169 -12.90 3.50 13.22
C HIS A 169 -13.91 3.91 12.15
N GLU A 170 -15.17 3.46 12.26
CA GLU A 170 -16.26 3.78 11.32
C GLU A 170 -16.46 5.28 11.08
N GLY A 171 -15.97 6.10 12.02
CA GLY A 171 -15.90 7.54 11.86
C GLY A 171 -16.76 8.34 12.81
N PHE A 172 -16.46 9.63 12.82
CA PHE A 172 -17.22 10.67 13.49
C PHE A 172 -17.86 11.55 12.41
N GLY A 173 -19.04 11.15 11.92
CA GLY A 173 -19.64 11.77 10.75
C GLY A 173 -18.87 11.48 9.46
N ALA A 174 -18.27 12.48 8.84
CA ALA A 174 -17.50 12.33 7.60
C ALA A 174 -16.03 11.96 7.82
N LEU A 175 -15.55 11.88 9.05
CA LEU A 175 -14.13 11.63 9.39
C LEU A 175 -13.96 10.24 10.00
N ALA A 176 -13.11 9.40 9.43
CA ALA A 176 -12.74 8.08 9.91
C ALA A 176 -11.25 8.04 10.27
N PRO A 177 -10.88 8.04 11.57
CA PRO A 177 -9.50 7.90 11.99
C PRO A 177 -9.03 6.46 11.91
N MET A 178 -7.74 6.28 11.62
CA MET A 178 -7.08 5.00 11.45
C MET A 178 -5.71 5.00 12.09
N ALA A 179 -5.25 3.83 12.52
CA ALA A 179 -3.90 3.61 13.02
C ALA A 179 -3.37 2.28 12.53
N GLU A 180 -2.08 2.18 12.24
CA GLU A 180 -1.47 0.91 11.85
C GLU A 180 -0.04 0.76 12.34
N LEU A 181 0.37 -0.50 12.44
CA LEU A 181 1.74 -0.98 12.57
C LEU A 181 2.01 -1.91 11.39
N PHE A 182 3.09 -1.69 10.65
CA PHE A 182 3.44 -2.53 9.52
C PHE A 182 4.96 -2.63 9.35
N GLY A 183 5.38 -3.63 8.60
CA GLY A 183 6.80 -3.84 8.35
C GLY A 183 7.10 -5.15 7.64
N ASN A 184 8.36 -5.49 7.64
CA ASN A 184 8.87 -6.74 7.10
C ASN A 184 9.93 -7.35 8.05
N ASP A 185 10.43 -8.53 7.71
CA ASP A 185 11.42 -9.28 8.49
C ASP A 185 12.87 -8.75 8.35
N ARG A 186 13.08 -7.65 7.63
CA ARG A 186 14.42 -7.10 7.31
C ARG A 186 14.67 -5.74 7.92
N GLU A 187 13.61 -4.98 8.22
CA GLU A 187 13.69 -3.59 8.64
C GLU A 187 12.89 -3.35 9.93
N ALA A 188 13.20 -2.26 10.61
CA ALA A 188 12.41 -1.83 11.76
C ALA A 188 10.98 -1.48 11.31
N PRO A 189 9.96 -1.82 12.11
CA PRO A 189 8.58 -1.57 11.77
C PRO A 189 8.24 -0.07 11.73
N TRP A 190 7.11 0.24 11.10
CA TRP A 190 6.53 1.56 11.01
C TRP A 190 5.24 1.62 11.82
N TRP A 191 4.98 2.77 12.43
CA TRP A 191 3.63 3.16 12.82
C TRP A 191 3.12 4.23 11.87
N ASN A 192 1.81 4.29 11.66
CA ASN A 192 1.15 5.28 10.84
C ASN A 192 -0.20 5.65 11.44
N LEU A 193 -0.55 6.93 11.39
CA LEU A 193 -1.87 7.45 11.74
C LEU A 193 -2.48 8.05 10.50
N GLY A 194 -3.70 7.67 10.20
CA GLY A 194 -4.45 8.09 9.03
C GLY A 194 -5.79 8.71 9.38
N LEU A 195 -6.29 9.51 8.45
CA LEU A 195 -7.62 10.10 8.50
C LEU A 195 -8.23 10.04 7.12
N ARG A 196 -9.43 9.48 7.02
CA ARG A 196 -10.28 9.52 5.83
C ARG A 196 -11.37 10.55 5.99
N TYR A 197 -11.58 11.37 4.97
CA TYR A 197 -12.71 12.26 4.86
C TYR A 197 -13.65 11.79 3.74
N THR A 198 -14.90 11.49 4.10
CA THR A 198 -15.95 11.09 3.15
C THR A 198 -16.55 12.34 2.49
N VAL A 199 -16.20 12.59 1.23
CA VAL A 199 -16.73 13.69 0.43
C VAL A 199 -18.14 13.37 -0.06
N ALA A 200 -18.34 12.14 -0.53
CA ALA A 200 -19.65 11.61 -0.91
C ALA A 200 -19.70 10.13 -0.47
N LYS A 201 -20.73 9.81 0.30
CA LYS A 201 -20.90 8.45 0.86
C LYS A 201 -20.85 7.41 -0.25
N ASP A 202 -20.08 6.34 -0.05
CA ASP A 202 -19.87 5.20 -0.92
C ASP A 202 -19.29 5.53 -2.31
N LYS A 203 -18.85 6.80 -2.53
CA LYS A 203 -18.39 7.28 -3.85
C LYS A 203 -17.05 8.01 -3.85
N ALA A 204 -16.81 8.88 -2.88
CA ALA A 204 -15.64 9.76 -2.95
C ALA A 204 -15.05 10.00 -1.57
N TYR A 205 -13.73 9.81 -1.47
CA TYR A 205 -12.97 9.93 -0.23
C TYR A 205 -11.67 10.68 -0.46
N LEU A 206 -11.22 11.40 0.56
CA LEU A 206 -9.90 12.00 0.64
C LEU A 206 -9.18 11.42 1.85
N ASP A 207 -7.90 11.13 1.68
CA ASP A 207 -7.08 10.46 2.69
C ASP A 207 -5.83 11.28 2.99
N LEU A 208 -5.44 11.30 4.27
CA LEU A 208 -4.19 11.87 4.75
C LEU A 208 -3.60 10.93 5.80
N SER A 209 -2.28 10.67 5.76
CA SER A 209 -1.63 9.94 6.84
C SER A 209 -0.21 10.42 7.12
N TYR A 210 0.25 10.16 8.34
CA TYR A 210 1.61 10.41 8.78
C TYR A 210 2.13 9.21 9.57
N GLY A 211 3.32 8.74 9.21
CA GLY A 211 3.98 7.62 9.86
C GLY A 211 5.47 7.84 10.10
N ARG A 212 6.05 7.00 10.94
CA ARG A 212 7.50 6.98 11.20
C ARG A 212 7.98 5.55 11.40
N GLN A 213 9.20 5.29 10.96
CA GLN A 213 9.88 4.03 11.24
C GLN A 213 10.41 4.03 12.68
N MET A 214 10.28 2.90 13.34
CA MET A 214 10.75 2.69 14.74
C MET A 214 12.24 2.35 14.77
N SER A 215 13.07 3.13 14.07
CA SER A 215 14.52 2.94 13.96
C SER A 215 15.29 4.15 14.48
N GLY A 216 16.58 4.01 14.73
CA GLY A 216 17.43 5.09 15.23
C GLY A 216 17.56 6.29 14.26
N GLY A 217 17.38 6.10 12.96
CA GLY A 217 17.36 7.16 11.93
C GLY A 217 16.00 7.81 11.71
N THR A 218 14.95 7.26 12.30
CA THR A 218 13.56 7.72 12.28
C THR A 218 13.08 8.32 10.95
N PRO A 219 13.11 7.60 9.82
CA PRO A 219 12.45 8.05 8.60
C PRO A 219 10.97 8.36 8.86
N SER A 220 10.43 9.35 8.16
CA SER A 220 9.02 9.72 8.26
C SER A 220 8.34 9.68 6.90
N LEU A 221 7.07 9.31 6.89
CA LEU A 221 6.22 9.17 5.72
C LEU A 221 5.00 10.10 5.88
N LEU A 222 4.73 10.92 4.88
CA LEU A 222 3.50 11.69 4.75
C LEU A 222 2.82 11.27 3.47
N THR A 223 1.53 10.91 3.54
CA THR A 223 0.74 10.54 2.36
C THR A 223 -0.52 11.39 2.25
N ALA A 224 -0.94 11.67 1.03
CA ALA A 224 -2.24 12.21 0.71
C ALA A 224 -2.81 11.46 -0.49
N GLY A 225 -4.09 11.16 -0.47
CA GLY A 225 -4.73 10.36 -1.50
C GLY A 225 -6.20 10.69 -1.69
N PHE A 226 -6.78 10.04 -2.69
CA PHE A 226 -8.21 10.04 -2.96
C PHE A 226 -8.68 8.68 -3.45
N LYS A 227 -9.97 8.42 -3.30
CA LYS A 227 -10.66 7.26 -3.82
C LYS A 227 -11.99 7.68 -4.43
N LEU A 228 -12.28 7.21 -5.64
CA LEU A 228 -13.55 7.39 -6.34
C LEU A 228 -14.11 6.03 -6.74
N VAL A 229 -15.38 5.78 -6.42
CA VAL A 229 -16.08 4.52 -6.72
C VAL A 229 -17.24 4.81 -7.69
N PHE A 230 -17.39 3.97 -8.73
CA PHE A 230 -18.36 4.14 -9.81
C PHE A 230 -18.76 2.80 -10.47
#